data_4094b36dec9d722b2e3d4935bc6ca8f2
#
_entry.id   4094b36dec9d722b2e3d4935bc6ca8f2
#
_cell.length_a   1.000
_cell.length_b   1.000
_cell.length_c   1.000
_cell.angle_alpha   90.00
_cell.angle_beta   90.00
_cell.angle_gamma   90.00
#
_symmetry.space_group_name_H-M   'P 1'
#
loop_
_entity.id
_entity.type
_entity.pdbx_description
1 polymer ?
#
loop_
_entity_poly.entity_id
_entity_poly.type
_entity_poly.pdbx_seq_one_letter_code
_entity_poly.pdbx_strand_id
1 'polypeptide(L)'
;MLFCVVEKHFIGCKSSRALAKESVKPDSMCQKRRKRKEKIMEEQSISLVIIIGCIIMSAYFSATETAFSSLNRIRIKNMAEKGNKRAGLVLKLSENYDGLLSTILIGNNIVNIASASLATVIFVKLLGDEAGASISTVVTTIVVLIFGEVSPKSIAKESPEQFAMFSAPFLNAFMVLLTPANYLFKQWKKLLSLLIRTSGDSGITEEELLAIVEEAKQDGGIDEQEGSLIKSAIEFTELEAMDIATPRVDVTGISIDADKEEIAAVFD
;
A
#
# COMPACT_ATOMS: atom_id res chain seq x y z
N MET A 1 -14.83 20.34 -24.59
CA MET A 1 -15.14 20.19 -26.02
C MET A 1 -15.85 18.87 -26.33
N LEU A 2 -16.09 17.99 -25.34
CA LEU A 2 -16.82 16.72 -25.50
C LEU A 2 -18.32 16.81 -25.20
N PHE A 3 -18.81 17.95 -24.72
CA PHE A 3 -20.23 18.14 -24.32
C PHE A 3 -21.15 18.58 -25.47
N CYS A 4 -20.60 18.92 -26.64
CA CYS A 4 -21.37 19.51 -27.74
C CYS A 4 -21.76 18.53 -28.87
N VAL A 5 -21.35 17.25 -28.80
CA VAL A 5 -21.58 16.28 -29.88
C VAL A 5 -22.83 15.41 -29.63
N VAL A 6 -23.36 15.35 -28.41
CA VAL A 6 -24.50 14.48 -28.07
C VAL A 6 -25.86 15.11 -28.34
N GLU A 7 -25.92 16.41 -28.67
CA GLU A 7 -27.21 17.14 -28.78
C GLU A 7 -27.89 17.04 -30.16
N LYS A 8 -27.25 16.44 -31.19
CA LYS A 8 -27.76 16.47 -32.55
C LYS A 8 -28.54 15.22 -33.05
N HIS A 9 -28.68 14.19 -32.23
CA HIS A 9 -29.30 12.93 -32.76
C HIS A 9 -30.72 12.60 -32.23
N PHE A 10 -31.41 13.52 -31.56
CA PHE A 10 -32.74 13.21 -30.99
C PHE A 10 -33.85 14.21 -31.34
N ILE A 11 -33.79 14.85 -32.51
CA ILE A 11 -34.92 15.65 -33.02
C ILE A 11 -35.40 15.05 -34.33
N GLY A 12 -36.20 14.02 -34.22
CA GLY A 12 -36.94 13.41 -35.33
C GLY A 12 -38.37 13.04 -34.92
N CYS A 13 -39.16 14.04 -34.52
CA CYS A 13 -40.59 13.83 -34.35
C CYS A 13 -41.30 14.35 -35.59
N LYS A 14 -41.48 13.46 -36.61
CA LYS A 14 -42.36 13.73 -37.73
C LYS A 14 -43.81 13.68 -37.26
N SER A 15 -44.48 14.81 -37.52
CA SER A 15 -45.91 15.00 -37.48
C SER A 15 -46.66 13.89 -38.23
N SER A 16 -47.54 13.16 -37.55
CA SER A 16 -48.62 12.43 -38.18
C SER A 16 -49.92 12.88 -37.51
N ARG A 17 -50.60 13.81 -38.19
CA ARG A 17 -51.99 14.17 -37.92
C ARG A 17 -52.90 13.05 -38.47
N ALA A 18 -53.40 12.21 -37.64
CA ALA A 18 -54.66 11.51 -37.82
C ALA A 18 -55.07 10.76 -36.57
N LEU A 19 -56.34 10.95 -36.19
CA LEU A 19 -57.15 10.29 -35.17
C LEU A 19 -57.22 11.05 -33.84
N ALA A 20 -58.20 11.91 -33.84
CA ALA A 20 -58.72 12.65 -32.67
C ALA A 20 -59.63 11.73 -31.81
N LYS A 21 -59.66 12.15 -30.53
CA LYS A 21 -60.62 11.83 -29.46
C LYS A 21 -60.15 10.79 -28.46
N GLU A 22 -59.20 11.23 -27.66
CA GLU A 22 -59.28 10.93 -26.23
C GLU A 22 -58.56 12.07 -25.49
N SER A 23 -59.27 12.78 -24.63
CA SER A 23 -58.84 14.03 -23.98
C SER A 23 -57.86 13.76 -22.88
N VAL A 24 -56.61 13.42 -23.23
CA VAL A 24 -55.46 13.47 -22.32
C VAL A 24 -54.78 14.82 -22.53
N LYS A 25 -54.84 15.67 -21.51
CA LYS A 25 -54.23 17.01 -21.51
C LYS A 25 -52.73 16.88 -21.89
N PRO A 26 -52.26 17.47 -22.99
CA PRO A 26 -50.85 17.33 -23.43
C PRO A 26 -49.85 17.89 -22.40
N ASP A 27 -50.26 18.78 -21.51
CA ASP A 27 -49.46 19.34 -20.43
C ASP A 27 -49.02 18.32 -19.37
N SER A 28 -49.88 17.33 -19.05
CA SER A 28 -49.55 16.34 -18.01
C SER A 28 -48.47 15.36 -18.44
N MET A 29 -48.43 15.01 -19.72
CA MET A 29 -47.40 14.12 -20.28
C MET A 29 -46.04 14.81 -20.43
N CYS A 30 -46.02 16.09 -20.80
CA CYS A 30 -44.83 16.90 -20.91
C CYS A 30 -44.22 17.19 -19.53
N GLN A 31 -45.06 17.52 -18.54
CA GLN A 31 -44.62 17.68 -17.14
C GLN A 31 -44.09 16.38 -16.54
N LYS A 32 -44.69 15.23 -16.83
CA LYS A 32 -44.26 13.93 -16.34
C LYS A 32 -42.89 13.51 -16.94
N ARG A 33 -42.68 13.84 -18.23
CA ARG A 33 -41.36 13.64 -18.90
C ARG A 33 -40.28 14.58 -18.34
N ARG A 34 -40.61 15.83 -18.04
CA ARG A 34 -39.69 16.80 -17.48
C ARG A 34 -39.27 16.39 -16.06
N LYS A 35 -40.21 16.06 -15.20
CA LYS A 35 -39.93 15.55 -13.84
C LYS A 35 -39.11 14.27 -13.84
N ARG A 36 -39.34 13.38 -14.82
CA ARG A 36 -38.55 12.15 -14.97
C ARG A 36 -37.09 12.44 -15.39
N LYS A 37 -36.89 13.41 -16.30
CA LYS A 37 -35.53 13.85 -16.68
C LYS A 37 -34.81 14.55 -15.53
N GLU A 38 -35.47 15.41 -14.79
CA GLU A 38 -34.94 16.09 -13.63
C GLU A 38 -34.50 15.06 -12.56
N LYS A 39 -35.35 14.07 -12.26
CA LYS A 39 -35.03 13.00 -11.31
C LYS A 39 -33.85 12.12 -11.78
N ILE A 40 -33.76 11.79 -13.06
CA ILE A 40 -32.64 11.04 -13.64
C ILE A 40 -31.33 11.82 -13.53
N MET A 41 -31.35 13.13 -13.81
CA MET A 41 -30.18 14.00 -13.69
C MET A 41 -29.74 14.15 -12.23
N GLU A 42 -30.66 14.24 -11.29
CA GLU A 42 -30.38 14.30 -9.87
C GLU A 42 -29.74 12.99 -9.37
N GLU A 43 -30.28 11.84 -9.74
CA GLU A 43 -29.69 10.53 -9.42
C GLU A 43 -28.28 10.35 -10.00
N GLN A 44 -28.04 10.84 -11.22
CA GLN A 44 -26.71 10.78 -11.85
C GLN A 44 -25.70 11.70 -11.14
N SER A 45 -26.13 12.88 -10.72
CA SER A 45 -25.29 13.84 -9.99
C SER A 45 -24.87 13.27 -8.63
N ILE A 46 -25.78 12.65 -7.90
CA ILE A 46 -25.51 11.99 -6.62
C ILE A 46 -24.51 10.84 -6.84
N SER A 47 -24.73 10.00 -7.85
CA SER A 47 -23.82 8.90 -8.15
C SER A 47 -22.41 9.37 -8.50
N LEU A 48 -22.29 10.47 -9.24
CA LEU A 48 -20.98 11.06 -9.56
C LEU A 48 -20.24 11.57 -8.32
N VAL A 49 -20.95 12.24 -7.40
CA VAL A 49 -20.37 12.70 -6.13
C VAL A 49 -19.88 11.51 -5.29
N ILE A 50 -20.66 10.41 -5.25
CA ILE A 50 -20.25 9.20 -4.53
C ILE A 50 -19.01 8.57 -5.18
N ILE A 51 -18.93 8.51 -6.51
CA ILE A 51 -17.73 8.00 -7.22
C ILE A 51 -16.50 8.82 -6.88
N ILE A 52 -16.60 10.15 -6.91
CA ILE A 52 -15.48 11.03 -6.53
C ILE A 52 -15.07 10.77 -5.08
N GLY A 53 -16.03 10.63 -4.16
CA GLY A 53 -15.76 10.26 -2.77
C GLY A 53 -15.06 8.91 -2.64
N CYS A 54 -15.47 7.90 -3.41
CA CYS A 54 -14.83 6.59 -3.45
C CYS A 54 -13.38 6.68 -3.97
N ILE A 55 -13.12 7.48 -5.01
CA ILE A 55 -11.76 7.67 -5.55
C ILE A 55 -10.86 8.35 -4.50
N ILE A 56 -11.36 9.35 -3.78
CA ILE A 56 -10.62 10.01 -2.71
C ILE A 56 -10.32 9.02 -1.57
N MET A 57 -11.27 8.16 -1.20
CA MET A 57 -11.07 7.13 -0.20
C MET A 57 -10.09 6.05 -0.67
N SER A 58 -10.13 5.66 -1.94
CA SER A 58 -9.15 4.75 -2.55
C SER A 58 -7.74 5.37 -2.48
N ALA A 59 -7.60 6.64 -2.86
CA ALA A 59 -6.35 7.39 -2.75
C ALA A 59 -5.83 7.44 -1.31
N TYR A 60 -6.71 7.66 -0.33
CA TYR A 60 -6.38 7.63 1.09
C TYR A 60 -5.84 6.27 1.53
N PHE A 61 -6.53 5.16 1.21
CA PHE A 61 -6.08 3.82 1.58
C PHE A 61 -4.75 3.45 0.90
N SER A 62 -4.60 3.73 -0.40
CA SER A 62 -3.38 3.46 -1.17
C SER A 62 -2.17 4.24 -0.66
N ALA A 63 -2.35 5.52 -0.35
CA ALA A 63 -1.31 6.36 0.24
C ALA A 63 -0.95 5.90 1.66
N THR A 64 -1.94 5.50 2.46
CA THR A 64 -1.74 5.00 3.83
C THR A 64 -0.94 3.69 3.82
N GLU A 65 -1.26 2.76 2.92
CA GLU A 65 -0.50 1.53 2.72
C GLU A 65 0.98 1.82 2.48
N THR A 66 1.25 2.71 1.52
CA THR A 66 2.63 3.08 1.16
C THR A 66 3.35 3.81 2.30
N ALA A 67 2.67 4.70 3.00
CA ALA A 67 3.25 5.40 4.15
C ALA A 67 3.66 4.43 5.26
N PHE A 68 2.80 3.49 5.63
CA PHE A 68 3.10 2.52 6.68
C PHE A 68 4.13 1.46 6.28
N SER A 69 4.27 1.14 5.00
CA SER A 69 5.32 0.23 4.51
C SER A 69 6.68 0.88 4.36
N SER A 70 6.72 2.21 4.14
CA SER A 70 7.97 2.95 3.86
C SER A 70 8.45 3.80 5.05
N LEU A 71 7.72 3.82 6.18
CA LEU A 71 8.08 4.64 7.32
C LEU A 71 9.31 4.12 8.07
N ASN A 72 10.16 5.04 8.55
CA ASN A 72 11.26 4.72 9.43
C ASN A 72 10.76 4.57 10.88
N ARG A 73 10.74 3.31 11.39
CA ARG A 73 10.24 2.99 12.74
C ARG A 73 11.02 3.69 13.85
N ILE A 74 12.35 3.85 13.70
CA ILE A 74 13.20 4.50 14.69
C ILE A 74 12.84 5.99 14.80
N ARG A 75 12.63 6.65 13.65
CA ARG A 75 12.23 8.06 13.60
C ARG A 75 10.87 8.27 14.26
N ILE A 76 9.88 7.43 13.98
CA ILE A 76 8.55 7.50 14.61
C ILE A 76 8.64 7.26 16.11
N LYS A 77 9.46 6.29 16.57
CA LYS A 77 9.69 6.02 17.99
C LYS A 77 10.26 7.25 18.71
N ASN A 78 11.31 7.87 18.16
CA ASN A 78 11.89 9.08 18.69
C ASN A 78 10.90 10.25 18.77
N MET A 79 9.98 10.37 17.78
CA MET A 79 8.94 11.39 17.80
C MET A 79 7.87 11.09 18.87
N ALA A 80 7.53 9.83 19.11
CA ALA A 80 6.59 9.41 20.13
C ALA A 80 7.17 9.67 21.54
N GLU A 81 8.44 9.35 21.78
CA GLU A 81 9.17 9.61 23.03
C GLU A 81 9.26 11.11 23.34
N LYS A 82 9.35 11.97 22.32
CA LYS A 82 9.24 13.44 22.45
C LYS A 82 7.82 13.95 22.73
N GLY A 83 6.85 13.06 22.93
CA GLY A 83 5.48 13.40 23.31
C GLY A 83 4.51 13.60 22.16
N ASN A 84 4.86 13.24 20.92
CA ASN A 84 3.94 13.31 19.79
C ASN A 84 2.91 12.17 19.86
N LYS A 85 1.68 12.51 20.24
CA LYS A 85 0.56 11.55 20.39
C LYS A 85 0.22 10.81 19.08
N ARG A 86 0.38 11.47 17.92
CA ARG A 86 0.10 10.83 16.62
C ARG A 86 1.17 9.81 16.26
N ALA A 87 2.43 10.10 16.55
CA ALA A 87 3.52 9.14 16.38
C ALA A 87 3.34 7.91 17.29
N GLY A 88 2.90 8.11 18.54
CA GLY A 88 2.54 7.00 19.43
C GLY A 88 1.38 6.14 18.90
N LEU A 89 0.38 6.76 18.25
CA LEU A 89 -0.69 6.02 17.59
C LEU A 89 -0.19 5.21 16.40
N VAL A 90 0.70 5.78 15.57
CA VAL A 90 1.34 5.07 14.45
C VAL A 90 2.10 3.85 14.93
N LEU A 91 2.88 3.96 16.01
CA LEU A 91 3.58 2.80 16.60
C LEU A 91 2.61 1.71 17.03
N LYS A 92 1.56 2.07 17.78
CA LYS A 92 0.54 1.13 18.22
C LYS A 92 -0.16 0.42 17.06
N LEU A 93 -0.44 1.13 15.96
CA LEU A 93 -1.03 0.54 14.77
C LEU A 93 -0.03 -0.40 14.06
N SER A 94 1.26 -0.03 14.04
CA SER A 94 2.32 -0.84 13.45
C SER A 94 2.62 -2.13 14.22
N GLU A 95 2.29 -2.21 15.51
CA GLU A 95 2.38 -3.45 16.29
C GLU A 95 1.41 -4.52 15.79
N ASN A 96 0.24 -4.11 15.28
CA ASN A 96 -0.74 -5.01 14.65
C ASN A 96 -0.75 -4.84 13.13
N TYR A 97 0.43 -4.99 12.52
CA TYR A 97 0.64 -4.72 11.09
C TYR A 97 -0.25 -5.57 10.17
N ASP A 98 -0.46 -6.85 10.48
CA ASP A 98 -1.37 -7.74 9.74
C ASP A 98 -2.82 -7.22 9.76
N GLY A 99 -3.29 -6.75 10.90
CA GLY A 99 -4.63 -6.17 11.04
C GLY A 99 -4.77 -4.83 10.33
N LEU A 100 -3.71 -4.04 10.34
CA LEU A 100 -3.61 -2.76 9.63
C LEU A 100 -3.69 -2.98 8.12
N LEU A 101 -2.83 -3.84 7.56
CA LEU A 101 -2.84 -4.14 6.13
C LEU A 101 -4.17 -4.74 5.67
N SER A 102 -4.74 -5.67 6.46
CA SER A 102 -6.06 -6.25 6.14
C SER A 102 -7.14 -5.18 6.10
N THR A 103 -7.12 -4.23 7.03
CA THR A 103 -8.09 -3.12 7.06
C THR A 103 -7.98 -2.23 5.83
N ILE A 104 -6.75 -1.84 5.47
CA ILE A 104 -6.47 -1.03 4.28
C ILE A 104 -6.92 -1.75 3.01
N LEU A 105 -6.56 -3.02 2.87
CA LEU A 105 -6.90 -3.84 1.71
C LEU A 105 -8.42 -4.00 1.54
N ILE A 106 -9.13 -4.31 2.63
CA ILE A 106 -10.59 -4.43 2.62
C ILE A 106 -11.22 -3.09 2.25
N GLY A 107 -10.80 -2.00 2.90
CA GLY A 107 -11.32 -0.66 2.66
C GLY A 107 -11.11 -0.23 1.21
N ASN A 108 -9.91 -0.39 0.67
CA ASN A 108 -9.58 -0.07 -0.71
C ASN A 108 -10.42 -0.87 -1.71
N ASN A 109 -10.55 -2.18 -1.51
CA ASN A 109 -11.35 -3.02 -2.38
C ASN A 109 -12.84 -2.65 -2.35
N ILE A 110 -13.42 -2.36 -1.17
CA ILE A 110 -14.83 -1.94 -1.07
C ILE A 110 -15.07 -0.67 -1.88
N VAL A 111 -14.23 0.35 -1.74
CA VAL A 111 -14.43 1.63 -2.44
C VAL A 111 -14.18 1.51 -3.95
N ASN A 112 -13.22 0.68 -4.37
CA ASN A 112 -12.93 0.44 -5.78
C ASN A 112 -14.08 -0.32 -6.48
N ILE A 113 -14.63 -1.37 -5.85
CA ILE A 113 -15.77 -2.11 -6.36
C ILE A 113 -17.00 -1.21 -6.41
N ALA A 114 -17.26 -0.43 -5.36
CA ALA A 114 -18.39 0.52 -5.34
C ALA A 114 -18.27 1.56 -6.45
N SER A 115 -17.09 2.15 -6.64
CA SER A 115 -16.81 3.12 -7.70
C SER A 115 -17.05 2.53 -9.09
N ALA A 116 -16.51 1.34 -9.37
CA ALA A 116 -16.68 0.65 -10.64
C ALA A 116 -18.16 0.29 -10.92
N SER A 117 -18.87 -0.20 -9.91
CA SER A 117 -20.30 -0.54 -10.03
C SER A 117 -21.16 0.69 -10.34
N LEU A 118 -20.95 1.79 -9.64
CA LEU A 118 -21.69 3.04 -9.88
C LEU A 118 -21.32 3.65 -11.23
N ALA A 119 -20.04 3.63 -11.62
CA ALA A 119 -19.64 4.08 -12.93
C ALA A 119 -20.29 3.28 -14.04
N THR A 120 -20.35 1.94 -13.93
CA THR A 120 -21.01 1.09 -14.90
C THR A 120 -22.49 1.45 -15.08
N VAL A 121 -23.21 1.70 -14.00
CA VAL A 121 -24.61 2.16 -14.06
C VAL A 121 -24.76 3.47 -14.83
N ILE A 122 -23.84 4.42 -14.63
CA ILE A 122 -23.87 5.70 -15.35
C ILE A 122 -23.58 5.49 -16.84
N PHE A 123 -22.52 4.75 -17.17
CA PHE A 123 -22.10 4.54 -18.56
C PHE A 123 -23.13 3.72 -19.36
N VAL A 124 -23.74 2.71 -18.76
CA VAL A 124 -24.82 1.92 -19.38
C VAL A 124 -26.04 2.81 -19.68
N LYS A 125 -26.41 3.71 -18.77
CA LYS A 125 -27.49 4.67 -19.02
C LYS A 125 -27.18 5.67 -20.14
N LEU A 126 -25.89 5.99 -20.37
CA LEU A 126 -25.44 6.97 -21.37
C LEU A 126 -25.23 6.35 -22.75
N LEU A 127 -24.63 5.16 -22.83
CA LEU A 127 -24.09 4.56 -24.05
C LEU A 127 -24.81 3.25 -24.45
N GLY A 128 -25.72 2.74 -23.60
CA GLY A 128 -26.39 1.46 -23.80
C GLY A 128 -25.65 0.28 -23.16
N ASP A 129 -26.33 -0.87 -23.10
CA ASP A 129 -25.89 -1.99 -22.25
C ASP A 129 -24.53 -2.59 -22.65
N GLU A 130 -24.30 -2.86 -23.95
CA GLU A 130 -23.06 -3.52 -24.40
C GLU A 130 -21.85 -2.59 -24.40
N ALA A 131 -21.96 -1.42 -25.01
CA ALA A 131 -20.89 -0.46 -25.11
C ALA A 131 -20.59 0.23 -23.76
N GLY A 132 -21.64 0.52 -22.99
CA GLY A 132 -21.54 1.20 -21.71
C GLY A 132 -20.72 0.44 -20.68
N ALA A 133 -20.93 -0.86 -20.52
CA ALA A 133 -20.20 -1.70 -19.57
C ALA A 133 -18.70 -1.77 -19.91
N SER A 134 -18.37 -2.00 -21.18
CA SER A 134 -16.96 -2.12 -21.62
C SER A 134 -16.21 -0.79 -21.49
N ILE A 135 -16.79 0.31 -21.93
CA ILE A 135 -16.20 1.65 -21.82
C ILE A 135 -16.05 2.07 -20.35
N SER A 136 -17.07 1.77 -19.52
CA SER A 136 -17.00 2.03 -18.08
C SER A 136 -15.80 1.35 -17.45
N THR A 137 -15.58 0.07 -17.73
CA THR A 137 -14.46 -0.69 -17.18
C THR A 137 -13.13 -0.04 -17.53
N VAL A 138 -12.90 0.28 -18.80
CA VAL A 138 -11.64 0.91 -19.25
C VAL A 138 -11.43 2.28 -18.58
N VAL A 139 -12.44 3.14 -18.63
CA VAL A 139 -12.33 4.51 -18.08
C VAL A 139 -12.14 4.47 -16.57
N THR A 140 -12.93 3.67 -15.84
CA THR A 140 -12.83 3.56 -14.38
C THR A 140 -11.49 2.98 -13.96
N THR A 141 -10.99 1.96 -14.66
CA THR A 141 -9.67 1.38 -14.38
C THR A 141 -8.58 2.44 -14.51
N ILE A 142 -8.55 3.20 -15.61
CA ILE A 142 -7.54 4.25 -15.81
C ILE A 142 -7.64 5.33 -14.71
N VAL A 143 -8.86 5.80 -14.41
CA VAL A 143 -9.08 6.84 -13.42
C VAL A 143 -8.69 6.37 -12.01
N VAL A 144 -9.11 5.19 -11.60
CA VAL A 144 -8.78 4.63 -10.29
C VAL A 144 -7.27 4.36 -10.19
N LEU A 145 -6.65 3.81 -11.24
CA LEU A 145 -5.21 3.53 -11.25
C LEU A 145 -4.39 4.83 -11.08
N ILE A 146 -4.72 5.88 -11.83
CA ILE A 146 -3.95 7.13 -11.78
C ILE A 146 -4.23 7.90 -10.49
N PHE A 147 -5.51 8.15 -10.16
CA PHE A 147 -5.89 9.04 -9.06
C PHE A 147 -6.12 8.30 -7.74
N GLY A 148 -6.51 7.02 -7.77
CA GLY A 148 -6.77 6.21 -6.59
C GLY A 148 -5.54 5.43 -6.10
N GLU A 149 -4.57 5.14 -6.97
CA GLU A 149 -3.44 4.27 -6.59
C GLU A 149 -2.07 4.88 -6.85
N VAL A 150 -1.69 5.14 -8.11
CA VAL A 150 -0.32 5.49 -8.48
C VAL A 150 0.10 6.85 -7.89
N SER A 151 -0.68 7.90 -8.16
CA SER A 151 -0.34 9.26 -7.70
C SER A 151 -0.32 9.37 -6.16
N PRO A 152 -1.31 8.84 -5.42
CA PRO A 152 -1.30 8.89 -3.97
C PRO A 152 -0.14 8.11 -3.33
N LYS A 153 0.21 6.94 -3.88
CA LYS A 153 1.36 6.15 -3.42
C LYS A 153 2.68 6.91 -3.62
N SER A 154 2.82 7.58 -4.77
CA SER A 154 4.01 8.38 -5.06
C SER A 154 4.18 9.53 -4.06
N ILE A 155 3.12 10.28 -3.77
CA ILE A 155 3.13 11.38 -2.80
C ILE A 155 3.44 10.87 -1.38
N ALA A 156 2.81 9.76 -0.97
CA ALA A 156 3.02 9.19 0.35
C ALA A 156 4.46 8.69 0.57
N LYS A 157 5.13 8.27 -0.50
CA LYS A 157 6.53 7.82 -0.45
C LYS A 157 7.53 8.95 -0.19
N GLU A 158 7.21 10.19 -0.56
CA GLU A 158 8.08 11.35 -0.32
C GLU A 158 8.13 11.76 1.16
N SER A 159 7.03 11.56 1.91
CA SER A 159 6.94 11.97 3.31
C SER A 159 6.12 10.96 4.13
N PRO A 160 6.61 9.71 4.27
CA PRO A 160 5.83 8.61 4.82
C PRO A 160 5.44 8.82 6.29
N GLU A 161 6.32 9.39 7.11
CA GLU A 161 6.03 9.62 8.54
C GLU A 161 4.93 10.66 8.75
N GLN A 162 4.95 11.75 7.96
CA GLN A 162 3.94 12.80 8.07
C GLN A 162 2.57 12.27 7.63
N PHE A 163 2.55 11.53 6.52
CA PHE A 163 1.31 10.94 6.02
C PHE A 163 0.77 9.86 6.96
N ALA A 164 1.62 8.99 7.51
CA ALA A 164 1.23 7.99 8.50
C ALA A 164 0.61 8.64 9.75
N MET A 165 1.22 9.70 10.28
CA MET A 165 0.68 10.44 11.42
C MET A 165 -0.64 11.15 11.12
N PHE A 166 -0.83 11.63 9.88
CA PHE A 166 -2.09 12.23 9.43
C PHE A 166 -3.20 11.17 9.31
N SER A 167 -2.90 10.03 8.72
CA SER A 167 -3.87 8.97 8.44
C SER A 167 -4.21 8.10 9.65
N ALA A 168 -3.31 7.99 10.63
CA ALA A 168 -3.45 7.10 11.79
C ALA A 168 -4.79 7.21 12.55
N PRO A 169 -5.34 8.40 12.88
CA PRO A 169 -6.60 8.47 13.62
C PRO A 169 -7.79 7.93 12.82
N PHE A 170 -7.85 8.20 11.51
CA PHE A 170 -8.91 7.68 10.65
C PHE A 170 -8.76 6.17 10.45
N LEU A 171 -7.51 5.71 10.22
CA LEU A 171 -7.23 4.29 10.08
C LEU A 171 -7.58 3.49 11.33
N ASN A 172 -7.30 4.04 12.51
CA ASN A 172 -7.71 3.42 13.78
C ASN A 172 -9.23 3.27 13.88
N ALA A 173 -10.00 4.27 13.45
CA ALA A 173 -11.45 4.19 13.40
C ALA A 173 -11.93 3.09 12.43
N PHE A 174 -11.32 2.98 11.24
CA PHE A 174 -11.62 1.92 10.29
C PHE A 174 -11.22 0.53 10.82
N MET A 175 -10.10 0.39 11.52
CA MET A 175 -9.71 -0.87 12.15
C MET A 175 -10.74 -1.35 13.17
N VAL A 176 -11.28 -0.44 13.98
CA VAL A 176 -12.35 -0.75 14.94
C VAL A 176 -13.63 -1.15 14.19
N LEU A 177 -14.02 -0.42 13.16
CA LEU A 177 -15.21 -0.71 12.36
C LEU A 177 -15.11 -2.06 11.64
N LEU A 178 -13.94 -2.40 11.11
CA LEU A 178 -13.67 -3.63 10.35
C LEU A 178 -13.17 -4.79 11.24
N THR A 179 -13.22 -4.64 12.57
CA THR A 179 -12.84 -5.72 13.50
C THR A 179 -13.51 -7.06 13.20
N PRO A 180 -14.83 -7.14 12.89
CA PRO A 180 -15.48 -8.42 12.59
C PRO A 180 -14.92 -9.06 11.31
N ALA A 181 -14.60 -8.26 10.29
CA ALA A 181 -13.99 -8.75 9.06
C ALA A 181 -12.54 -9.21 9.31
N ASN A 182 -11.76 -8.44 10.05
CA ASN A 182 -10.39 -8.80 10.43
C ASN A 182 -10.34 -10.10 11.26
N TYR A 183 -11.34 -10.36 12.12
CA TYR A 183 -11.45 -11.62 12.84
C TYR A 183 -11.63 -12.81 11.89
N LEU A 184 -12.48 -12.68 10.88
CA LEU A 184 -12.69 -13.72 9.87
C LEU A 184 -11.39 -14.01 9.09
N PHE A 185 -10.65 -12.95 8.69
CA PHE A 185 -9.36 -13.10 8.02
C PHE A 185 -8.29 -13.78 8.90
N LYS A 186 -8.25 -13.47 10.20
CA LYS A 186 -7.35 -14.17 11.15
C LYS A 186 -7.66 -15.66 11.22
N GLN A 187 -8.93 -16.05 11.27
CA GLN A 187 -9.32 -17.47 11.27
C GLN A 187 -8.94 -18.16 9.95
N TRP A 188 -9.15 -17.47 8.82
CA TRP A 188 -8.75 -17.96 7.52
C TRP A 188 -7.23 -18.16 7.40
N LYS A 189 -6.44 -17.17 7.85
CA LYS A 189 -4.97 -17.27 7.90
C LYS A 189 -4.51 -18.45 8.75
N LYS A 190 -5.15 -18.69 9.91
CA LYS A 190 -4.88 -19.85 10.75
C LYS A 190 -5.20 -21.18 10.06
N LEU A 191 -6.28 -21.24 9.30
CA LEU A 191 -6.63 -22.42 8.51
C LEU A 191 -5.59 -22.68 7.41
N LEU A 192 -5.17 -21.62 6.69
CA LEU A 192 -4.11 -21.72 5.68
C LEU A 192 -2.76 -22.15 6.27
N SER A 193 -2.39 -21.66 7.44
CA SER A 193 -1.13 -22.02 8.11
C SER A 193 -1.10 -23.48 8.54
N LEU A 194 -2.27 -24.10 8.78
CA LEU A 194 -2.38 -25.56 9.01
C LEU A 194 -2.15 -26.37 7.74
N LEU A 195 -2.50 -25.83 6.57
CA LEU A 195 -2.28 -26.47 5.28
C LEU A 195 -0.82 -26.29 4.78
N ILE A 196 -0.25 -25.12 5.03
CA ILE A 196 1.12 -24.76 4.63
C ILE A 196 1.98 -24.92 5.89
N ARG A 197 2.59 -26.10 6.03
CA ARG A 197 3.53 -26.41 7.10
C ARG A 197 4.81 -25.58 6.91
N THR A 198 4.75 -24.30 7.22
CA THR A 198 5.91 -23.42 7.21
C THR A 198 6.69 -23.68 8.49
N SER A 199 7.76 -24.42 8.38
CA SER A 199 8.80 -24.50 9.42
C SER A 199 9.47 -23.11 9.46
N GLY A 200 8.80 -22.17 10.09
CA GLY A 200 9.36 -20.86 10.36
C GLY A 200 10.19 -20.94 11.63
N ASP A 201 11.45 -21.25 11.49
CA ASP A 201 12.44 -20.88 12.49
C ASP A 201 12.54 -19.35 12.44
N SER A 202 11.91 -18.68 13.42
CA SER A 202 11.77 -17.21 13.45
C SER A 202 13.00 -16.55 14.11
N GLY A 203 14.14 -17.19 14.06
CA GLY A 203 15.40 -16.59 14.45
C GLY A 203 15.93 -15.68 13.33
N ILE A 204 16.42 -14.50 13.68
CA ILE A 204 17.21 -13.69 12.77
C ILE A 204 18.46 -14.50 12.45
N THR A 205 18.68 -14.81 11.16
CA THR A 205 19.90 -15.50 10.72
C THR A 205 21.07 -14.53 10.82
N GLU A 206 22.28 -15.08 10.90
CA GLU A 206 23.51 -14.28 10.94
C GLU A 206 23.65 -13.43 9.67
N GLU A 207 23.29 -13.95 8.52
CA GLU A 207 23.27 -13.24 7.25
C GLU A 207 22.28 -12.06 7.29
N GLU A 208 21.09 -12.22 7.89
CA GLU A 208 20.13 -11.14 8.08
C GLU A 208 20.66 -10.08 9.04
N LEU A 209 21.38 -10.48 10.09
CA LEU A 209 21.98 -9.56 11.04
C LEU A 209 23.09 -8.73 10.38
N LEU A 210 23.95 -9.36 9.58
CA LEU A 210 24.98 -8.68 8.80
C LEU A 210 24.37 -7.70 7.77
N ALA A 211 23.28 -8.07 7.12
CA ALA A 211 22.56 -7.20 6.19
C ALA A 211 22.00 -5.94 6.89
N ILE A 212 21.44 -6.09 8.11
CA ILE A 212 20.97 -4.97 8.93
C ILE A 212 22.11 -4.01 9.31
N VAL A 213 23.27 -4.55 9.66
CA VAL A 213 24.47 -3.73 9.99
C VAL A 213 24.94 -2.95 8.77
N GLU A 214 24.95 -3.57 7.59
CA GLU A 214 25.35 -2.90 6.35
C GLU A 214 24.35 -1.81 5.93
N GLU A 215 23.05 -2.04 6.10
CA GLU A 215 22.02 -1.02 5.87
C GLU A 215 22.17 0.16 6.83
N ALA A 216 22.45 -0.11 8.12
CA ALA A 216 22.69 0.93 9.12
C ALA A 216 23.92 1.79 8.81
N LYS A 217 24.98 1.22 8.21
CA LYS A 217 26.15 1.96 7.70
C LYS A 217 25.75 2.88 6.52
N GLN A 218 25.02 2.35 5.55
CA GLN A 218 24.59 3.12 4.38
C GLN A 218 23.68 4.29 4.75
N ASP A 219 22.80 4.09 5.75
CA ASP A 219 21.92 5.13 6.28
C ASP A 219 22.62 6.15 7.19
N GLY A 220 23.93 5.94 7.48
CA GLY A 220 24.71 6.81 8.35
C GLY A 220 24.35 6.71 9.84
N GLY A 221 23.67 5.64 10.24
CA GLY A 221 23.33 5.37 11.65
C GLY A 221 24.51 4.87 12.48
N ILE A 222 25.49 4.23 11.84
CA ILE A 222 26.78 3.77 12.43
C ILE A 222 27.90 4.13 11.48
N ASP A 223 29.09 4.37 12.04
CA ASP A 223 30.27 4.65 11.23
C ASP A 223 30.90 3.35 10.66
N GLU A 224 31.87 3.51 9.76
CA GLU A 224 32.50 2.37 9.09
C GLU A 224 33.33 1.50 10.06
N GLN A 225 33.93 2.11 11.09
CA GLN A 225 34.69 1.39 12.12
C GLN A 225 33.74 0.62 13.05
N GLU A 226 32.64 1.24 13.49
CA GLU A 226 31.62 0.60 14.30
C GLU A 226 30.99 -0.59 13.56
N GLY A 227 30.63 -0.42 12.28
CA GLY A 227 30.10 -1.49 11.45
C GLY A 227 31.08 -2.66 11.30
N SER A 228 32.37 -2.37 11.10
CA SER A 228 33.43 -3.40 11.02
C SER A 228 33.60 -4.17 12.32
N LEU A 229 33.55 -3.47 13.47
CA LEU A 229 33.61 -4.12 14.79
C LEU A 229 32.44 -5.05 15.05
N ILE A 230 31.23 -4.60 14.72
CA ILE A 230 30.01 -5.44 14.87
C ILE A 230 30.11 -6.69 13.99
N LYS A 231 30.52 -6.52 12.72
CA LYS A 231 30.74 -7.64 11.81
C LYS A 231 31.74 -8.64 12.37
N SER A 232 32.92 -8.16 12.81
CA SER A 232 33.94 -9.01 13.39
C SER A 232 33.48 -9.73 14.67
N ALA A 233 32.62 -9.08 15.47
CA ALA A 233 32.07 -9.69 16.68
C ALA A 233 31.06 -10.81 16.36
N ILE A 234 30.31 -10.69 15.27
CA ILE A 234 29.38 -11.73 14.79
C ILE A 234 30.20 -12.93 14.27
N GLU A 235 31.13 -12.68 13.36
CA GLU A 235 31.98 -13.71 12.74
C GLU A 235 32.90 -14.41 13.76
N PHE A 236 33.26 -13.74 14.87
CA PHE A 236 34.12 -14.31 15.93
C PHE A 236 33.46 -15.54 16.59
N THR A 237 32.15 -15.62 16.62
CA THR A 237 31.44 -16.73 17.27
C THR A 237 31.61 -18.04 16.50
N GLU A 238 31.92 -17.99 15.21
CA GLU A 238 32.12 -19.16 14.36
C GLU A 238 33.60 -19.60 14.26
N LEU A 239 34.55 -18.75 14.71
CA LEU A 239 35.97 -19.06 14.62
C LEU A 239 36.40 -20.04 15.71
N GLU A 240 36.98 -21.15 15.29
CA GLU A 240 37.68 -22.07 16.19
C GLU A 240 39.15 -21.66 16.38
N ALA A 241 39.74 -22.07 17.50
CA ALA A 241 41.18 -21.77 17.77
C ALA A 241 42.11 -22.32 16.66
N MET A 242 41.69 -23.35 15.97
CA MET A 242 42.44 -23.94 14.82
C MET A 242 42.46 -23.03 13.60
N ASP A 243 41.45 -22.19 13.40
CA ASP A 243 41.32 -21.29 12.23
C ASP A 243 42.30 -20.11 12.30
N ILE A 244 42.69 -19.71 13.52
CA ILE A 244 43.61 -18.61 13.76
C ILE A 244 44.97 -19.07 14.25
N ALA A 245 45.14 -20.36 14.57
CA ALA A 245 46.40 -20.90 15.03
C ALA A 245 47.37 -21.12 13.87
N THR A 246 48.60 -20.63 13.97
CA THR A 246 49.62 -20.98 13.01
C THR A 246 50.05 -22.42 13.26
N PRO A 247 49.87 -23.36 12.29
CA PRO A 247 50.32 -24.72 12.42
C PRO A 247 51.79 -24.81 12.70
N ARG A 248 52.22 -25.76 13.54
CA ARG A 248 53.63 -25.88 13.94
C ARG A 248 54.58 -26.00 12.74
N VAL A 249 54.13 -26.54 11.64
CA VAL A 249 54.92 -26.67 10.40
C VAL A 249 55.22 -25.35 9.73
N ASP A 250 54.40 -24.32 9.98
CA ASP A 250 54.55 -22.98 9.41
C ASP A 250 55.23 -22.00 10.39
N VAL A 251 55.55 -22.47 11.60
CA VAL A 251 56.30 -21.68 12.59
C VAL A 251 57.78 -21.82 12.36
N THR A 252 58.41 -20.76 11.91
CA THR A 252 59.85 -20.67 11.83
C THR A 252 60.42 -20.46 13.21
N GLY A 253 61.07 -21.46 13.76
CA GLY A 253 61.68 -21.38 15.09
C GLY A 253 63.22 -21.38 14.99
N ILE A 254 63.86 -20.70 15.95
CA ILE A 254 65.30 -20.66 16.11
C ILE A 254 65.69 -21.46 17.35
N SER A 255 66.73 -22.29 17.26
CA SER A 255 67.25 -22.99 18.43
C SER A 255 67.78 -22.02 19.49
N ILE A 256 67.60 -22.39 20.77
CA ILE A 256 68.13 -21.57 21.86
C ILE A 256 69.69 -21.51 21.86
N ASP A 257 70.32 -22.50 21.22
CA ASP A 257 71.76 -22.61 21.08
C ASP A 257 72.27 -22.12 19.72
N ALA A 258 71.39 -21.48 18.88
CA ALA A 258 71.73 -20.97 17.57
C ALA A 258 72.78 -19.84 17.66
N ASP A 259 73.75 -19.83 16.74
CA ASP A 259 74.66 -18.75 16.62
C ASP A 259 74.12 -17.50 15.92
N LYS A 260 74.86 -16.41 15.89
CA LYS A 260 74.40 -15.14 15.31
C LYS A 260 74.17 -15.23 13.79
N GLU A 261 74.94 -16.08 13.10
CA GLU A 261 74.82 -16.30 11.67
C GLU A 261 73.55 -17.10 11.33
N GLU A 262 73.19 -18.10 12.12
CA GLU A 262 71.93 -18.87 11.98
C GLU A 262 70.69 -17.98 12.28
N ILE A 263 70.80 -17.12 13.29
CA ILE A 263 69.71 -16.16 13.61
C ILE A 263 69.51 -15.20 12.44
N ALA A 264 70.55 -14.64 11.87
CA ALA A 264 70.44 -13.71 10.75
C ALA A 264 69.84 -14.35 9.52
N ALA A 265 70.16 -15.61 9.23
CA ALA A 265 69.66 -16.37 8.07
C ALA A 265 68.12 -16.64 8.13
N VAL A 266 67.52 -16.57 9.29
CA VAL A 266 66.05 -16.76 9.45
C VAL A 266 65.28 -15.45 9.20
N PHE A 267 65.95 -14.28 9.30
CA PHE A 267 65.35 -12.94 9.11
C PHE A 267 65.59 -12.35 7.70
N ASP A 268 66.47 -12.95 6.88
CA ASP A 268 66.68 -12.66 5.46
C ASP A 268 65.73 -13.46 4.56
#